data_ed6c61ff2a5a46aea4b1c734383c0e09
#
_entry.id   ed6c61ff2a5a46aea4b1c734383c0e09
#
_cell.length_a   1.000
_cell.length_b   1.000
_cell.length_c   1.000
_cell.angle_alpha   90.00
_cell.angle_beta   90.00
_cell.angle_gamma   90.00
#
_symmetry.space_group_name_H-M   'P 1'
#
loop_
_entity.id
_entity.type
_entity.pdbx_description
1 polymer ?
#
loop_
_entity_poly.entity_id
_entity_poly.type
_entity_poly.pdbx_seq_one_letter_code
_entity_poly.pdbx_strand_id
1 'polypeptide(L)'
;EVQWVNAYLNEYNELRGMPMETDYLDASLSGNIHLNGAQALAYCRNRYIGTDFARPQRQRNVLSAVMKKLPGALVTNPGGLINGLFPNLTTNLTQGECMQLSLMAGKLLTYELVQDSLPLDGTYSNANIRGMAVLQVDFDQNRAYLRKEIYGEE
;
A
#
# COMPACT_ATOMS: atom_id res chain seq x y z
N GLU A 1 1.40 -16.50 -6.59
CA GLU A 1 1.94 -15.18 -6.20
C GLU A 1 3.43 -15.25 -5.84
N VAL A 2 3.85 -16.19 -5.01
CA VAL A 2 5.26 -16.33 -4.55
C VAL A 2 6.24 -16.35 -5.73
N GLN A 3 5.98 -17.15 -6.76
CA GLN A 3 6.84 -17.24 -7.95
C GLN A 3 7.10 -15.87 -8.62
N TRP A 4 6.07 -15.03 -8.70
CA TRP A 4 6.17 -13.70 -9.29
C TRP A 4 6.83 -12.68 -8.37
N VAL A 5 6.66 -12.85 -7.05
CA VAL A 5 7.41 -12.05 -6.06
C VAL A 5 8.90 -12.37 -6.18
N ASN A 6 9.26 -13.65 -6.28
CA ASN A 6 10.65 -14.08 -6.45
C ASN A 6 11.25 -13.60 -7.79
N ALA A 7 10.49 -13.64 -8.88
CA ALA A 7 10.95 -13.09 -10.16
C ALA A 7 11.24 -11.58 -10.05
N TYR A 8 10.39 -10.83 -9.36
CA TYR A 8 10.62 -9.41 -9.13
C TYR A 8 11.80 -9.13 -8.19
N LEU A 9 12.03 -10.01 -7.21
CA LEU A 9 13.19 -9.92 -6.32
C LEU A 9 14.49 -10.08 -7.10
N ASN A 10 14.54 -10.93 -8.11
CA ASN A 10 15.73 -11.07 -8.97
C ASN A 10 16.08 -9.78 -9.71
N GLU A 11 15.10 -9.15 -10.37
CA GLU A 11 15.31 -7.86 -11.03
C GLU A 11 15.80 -6.80 -10.02
N TYR A 12 15.23 -6.79 -8.83
CA TYR A 12 15.58 -5.86 -7.77
C TYR A 12 16.97 -6.14 -7.19
N ASN A 13 17.35 -7.41 -7.05
CA ASN A 13 18.66 -7.82 -6.57
C ASN A 13 19.76 -7.48 -7.58
N GLU A 14 19.51 -7.70 -8.87
CA GLU A 14 20.41 -7.30 -9.94
C GLU A 14 20.69 -5.80 -9.90
N LEU A 15 19.67 -4.96 -9.78
CA LEU A 15 19.81 -3.50 -9.67
C LEU A 15 20.62 -3.05 -8.45
N ARG A 16 20.64 -3.84 -7.37
CA ARG A 16 21.39 -3.56 -6.14
C ARG A 16 22.77 -4.25 -6.11
N GLY A 17 23.14 -5.01 -7.13
CA GLY A 17 24.36 -5.79 -7.14
C GLY A 17 24.38 -6.92 -6.10
N MET A 18 23.21 -7.44 -5.72
CA MET A 18 23.07 -8.53 -4.77
C MET A 18 23.00 -9.88 -5.50
N PRO A 19 23.38 -10.99 -4.83
CA PRO A 19 23.23 -12.32 -5.42
C PRO A 19 21.76 -12.59 -5.81
N MET A 20 21.60 -13.32 -6.92
CA MET A 20 20.30 -13.89 -7.31
C MET A 20 19.74 -14.72 -6.16
N GLU A 21 18.41 -14.83 -6.10
CA GLU A 21 17.71 -15.58 -5.07
C GLU A 21 17.81 -15.01 -3.64
N THR A 22 18.49 -13.87 -3.45
CA THR A 22 18.47 -13.17 -2.16
C THR A 22 17.05 -12.79 -1.78
N ASP A 23 16.66 -13.06 -0.55
CA ASP A 23 15.32 -12.79 0.00
C ASP A 23 14.17 -13.60 -0.64
N TYR A 24 14.43 -14.69 -1.37
CA TYR A 24 13.36 -15.50 -1.94
C TYR A 24 12.39 -16.01 -0.88
N LEU A 25 11.13 -16.05 -1.28
CA LEU A 25 10.08 -16.75 -0.54
C LEU A 25 10.09 -18.23 -0.92
N ASP A 26 9.87 -19.09 0.07
CA ASP A 26 9.65 -20.51 -0.18
C ASP A 26 8.34 -20.70 -0.98
N ALA A 27 8.41 -21.41 -2.09
CA ALA A 27 7.28 -21.64 -2.99
C ALA A 27 6.15 -22.48 -2.37
N SER A 28 6.43 -23.19 -1.28
CA SER A 28 5.44 -23.96 -0.52
C SER A 28 4.57 -23.11 0.40
N LEU A 29 4.97 -21.85 0.67
CA LEU A 29 4.25 -20.95 1.57
C LEU A 29 2.90 -20.55 0.99
N SER A 30 1.88 -20.53 1.84
CA SER A 30 0.53 -20.08 1.50
C SER A 30 -0.14 -19.38 2.68
N GLY A 31 -1.19 -18.61 2.41
CA GLY A 31 -1.91 -17.85 3.44
C GLY A 31 -1.17 -16.59 3.88
N ASN A 32 -1.31 -16.22 5.16
CA ASN A 32 -0.66 -15.06 5.74
C ASN A 32 0.79 -15.39 6.10
N ILE A 33 1.72 -14.79 5.39
CA ILE A 33 3.16 -14.97 5.61
C ILE A 33 3.82 -13.67 6.04
N HIS A 34 4.90 -13.79 6.82
CA HIS A 34 5.71 -12.65 7.19
C HIS A 34 6.65 -12.31 6.03
N LEU A 35 6.61 -11.05 5.60
CA LEU A 35 7.49 -10.52 4.55
C LEU A 35 8.52 -9.58 5.16
N ASN A 36 9.76 -9.65 4.68
CA ASN A 36 10.74 -8.60 4.90
C ASN A 36 10.49 -7.41 3.95
N GLY A 37 11.29 -6.33 4.07
CA GLY A 37 11.08 -5.10 3.29
C GLY A 37 11.20 -5.30 1.78
N ALA A 38 12.17 -6.10 1.32
CA ALA A 38 12.39 -6.40 -0.10
C ALA A 38 11.23 -7.23 -0.67
N GLN A 39 10.80 -8.24 0.07
CA GLN A 39 9.66 -9.09 -0.29
C GLN A 39 8.34 -8.31 -0.32
N ALA A 40 8.10 -7.43 0.66
CA ALA A 40 6.92 -6.57 0.70
C ALA A 40 6.91 -5.59 -0.48
N LEU A 41 8.06 -5.02 -0.85
CA LEU A 41 8.20 -4.17 -2.02
C LEU A 41 7.90 -4.94 -3.31
N ALA A 42 8.48 -6.12 -3.48
CA ALA A 42 8.25 -6.98 -4.64
C ALA A 42 6.77 -7.38 -4.76
N TYR A 43 6.12 -7.74 -3.65
CA TYR A 43 4.68 -8.02 -3.60
C TYR A 43 3.83 -6.81 -4.03
N CYS A 44 4.14 -5.61 -3.54
CA CYS A 44 3.43 -4.38 -3.90
C CYS A 44 3.61 -3.99 -5.37
N ARG A 45 4.76 -4.28 -5.97
CA ARG A 45 5.10 -3.87 -7.34
C ARG A 45 4.69 -4.87 -8.41
N ASN A 46 4.32 -6.07 -8.02
CA ASN A 46 3.94 -7.14 -8.94
C ASN A 46 2.78 -6.71 -9.86
N ARG A 47 2.99 -6.84 -11.17
CA ARG A 47 2.02 -6.53 -12.22
C ARG A 47 1.58 -7.76 -13.02
N TYR A 48 2.21 -8.90 -12.79
CA TYR A 48 2.02 -10.11 -13.60
C TYR A 48 0.82 -10.96 -13.16
N ILE A 49 0.18 -10.60 -12.04
CA ILE A 49 -0.94 -11.37 -11.48
C ILE A 49 -2.15 -10.46 -11.29
N GLY A 50 -3.26 -10.88 -11.87
CA GLY A 50 -4.55 -10.25 -11.70
C GLY A 50 -4.77 -9.06 -12.64
N THR A 51 -5.83 -8.33 -12.36
CA THR A 51 -6.22 -7.12 -13.09
C THR A 51 -5.43 -5.90 -12.60
N ASP A 52 -5.62 -4.77 -13.28
CA ASP A 52 -5.03 -3.48 -12.87
C ASP A 52 -5.41 -3.08 -11.43
N PHE A 53 -6.53 -3.57 -10.92
CA PHE A 53 -6.98 -3.35 -9.54
C PHE A 53 -6.29 -4.25 -8.51
N ALA A 54 -5.68 -5.35 -8.91
CA ALA A 54 -5.02 -6.28 -8.00
C ALA A 54 -3.74 -5.69 -7.36
N ARG A 55 -3.03 -4.83 -8.08
CA ARG A 55 -1.83 -4.16 -7.55
C ARG A 55 -2.16 -3.17 -6.43
N PRO A 56 -3.10 -2.22 -6.60
CA PRO A 56 -3.55 -1.37 -5.49
C PRO A 56 -4.06 -2.17 -4.29
N GLN A 57 -4.73 -3.30 -4.52
CA GLN A 57 -5.16 -4.17 -3.43
C GLN A 57 -3.99 -4.75 -2.63
N ARG A 58 -2.93 -5.23 -3.31
CA ARG A 58 -1.71 -5.69 -2.62
C ARG A 58 -1.04 -4.58 -1.82
N GLN A 59 -0.98 -3.37 -2.35
CA GLN A 59 -0.45 -2.20 -1.64
C GLN A 59 -1.27 -1.89 -0.39
N ARG A 60 -2.60 -1.92 -0.48
CA ARG A 60 -3.50 -1.75 0.68
C ARG A 60 -3.29 -2.84 1.73
N ASN A 61 -3.13 -4.10 1.31
CA ASN A 61 -2.89 -5.20 2.23
C ASN A 61 -1.59 -5.00 3.05
N VAL A 62 -0.51 -4.58 2.39
CA VAL A 62 0.76 -4.27 3.07
C VAL A 62 0.60 -3.09 4.00
N LEU A 63 -0.01 -1.99 3.55
CA LEU A 63 -0.25 -0.82 4.37
C LEU A 63 -1.08 -1.16 5.62
N SER A 64 -2.16 -1.93 5.46
CA SER A 64 -2.97 -2.41 6.59
C SER A 64 -2.16 -3.23 7.59
N ALA A 65 -1.31 -4.13 7.09
CA ALA A 65 -0.46 -4.95 7.95
C ALA A 65 0.55 -4.09 8.73
N VAL A 66 1.12 -3.07 8.09
CA VAL A 66 2.01 -2.09 8.75
C VAL A 66 1.26 -1.30 9.81
N MET A 67 0.08 -0.75 9.47
CA MET A 67 -0.72 0.04 10.41
C MET A 67 -1.15 -0.77 11.64
N LYS A 68 -1.48 -2.04 11.48
CA LYS A 68 -1.79 -2.95 12.60
C LYS A 68 -0.60 -3.20 13.53
N LYS A 69 0.62 -3.20 12.99
CA LYS A 69 1.85 -3.42 13.78
C LYS A 69 2.41 -2.13 14.39
N LEU A 70 2.06 -0.98 13.85
CA LEU A 70 2.61 0.32 14.22
C LEU A 70 2.47 0.64 15.72
N PRO A 71 1.31 0.43 16.39
CA PRO A 71 1.17 0.70 17.82
C PRO A 71 2.16 -0.09 18.69
N GLY A 72 2.32 -1.38 18.39
CA GLY A 72 3.29 -2.23 19.08
C GLY A 72 4.73 -1.78 18.86
N ALA A 73 5.09 -1.42 17.63
CA ALA A 73 6.42 -0.95 17.28
C ALA A 73 6.77 0.38 17.95
N LEU A 74 5.80 1.29 18.09
CA LEU A 74 5.97 2.56 18.81
C LEU A 74 6.30 2.35 20.29
N VAL A 75 5.77 1.31 20.91
CA VAL A 75 6.04 0.99 22.32
C VAL A 75 7.35 0.23 22.48
N THR A 76 7.60 -0.75 21.62
CA THR A 76 8.74 -1.68 21.80
C THR A 76 10.06 -1.16 21.22
N ASN A 77 10.00 -0.38 20.14
CA ASN A 77 11.20 0.14 19.45
C ASN A 77 10.95 1.51 18.79
N PRO A 78 10.64 2.56 19.58
CA PRO A 78 10.36 3.89 19.02
C PRO A 78 11.56 4.48 18.26
N GLY A 79 12.77 4.28 18.76
CA GLY A 79 14.01 4.77 18.13
C GLY A 79 14.26 4.13 16.77
N GLY A 80 14.07 2.82 16.65
CA GLY A 80 14.21 2.10 15.39
C GLY A 80 13.17 2.55 14.35
N LEU A 81 11.95 2.80 14.79
CA LEU A 81 10.89 3.32 13.93
C LEU A 81 11.23 4.72 13.39
N ILE A 82 11.65 5.64 14.27
CA ILE A 82 12.04 6.99 13.92
C ILE A 82 13.23 6.96 12.94
N ASN A 83 14.29 6.27 13.27
CA ASN A 83 15.52 6.20 12.47
C ASN A 83 15.31 5.49 11.12
N GLY A 84 14.35 4.57 11.04
CA GLY A 84 14.02 3.87 9.78
C GLY A 84 13.07 4.65 8.86
N LEU A 85 12.14 5.42 9.43
CA LEU A 85 11.12 6.15 8.65
C LEU A 85 11.57 7.55 8.25
N PHE A 86 12.05 8.35 9.18
CA PHE A 86 12.29 9.78 8.95
C PHE A 86 13.28 10.09 7.83
N PRO A 87 14.39 9.36 7.65
CA PRO A 87 15.33 9.63 6.56
C PRO A 87 14.73 9.43 5.16
N ASN A 88 13.63 8.65 5.08
CA ASN A 88 12.95 8.33 3.83
C ASN A 88 11.69 9.16 3.58
N LEU A 89 11.36 10.10 4.49
CA LEU A 89 10.21 10.97 4.34
C LEU A 89 10.63 12.35 3.78
N THR A 90 10.02 12.73 2.68
CA THR A 90 10.06 14.10 2.17
C THR A 90 8.67 14.69 2.36
N THR A 91 8.58 15.80 3.09
CA THR A 91 7.32 16.46 3.40
C THR A 91 7.47 17.98 3.35
N ASN A 92 6.38 18.68 3.07
CA ASN A 92 6.28 20.12 3.15
C ASN A 92 5.74 20.59 4.53
N LEU A 93 5.55 19.68 5.47
CA LEU A 93 5.16 20.03 6.84
C LEU A 93 6.30 20.74 7.55
N THR A 94 5.96 21.77 8.29
CA THR A 94 6.88 22.43 9.21
C THR A 94 7.19 21.55 10.42
N GLN A 95 8.28 21.83 11.10
CA GLN A 95 8.63 21.11 12.33
C GLN A 95 7.53 21.20 13.40
N GLY A 96 6.84 22.35 13.49
CA GLY A 96 5.72 22.54 14.42
C GLY A 96 4.52 21.66 14.09
N GLU A 97 4.17 21.54 12.81
CA GLU A 97 3.09 20.64 12.35
C GLU A 97 3.45 19.18 12.58
N CYS A 98 4.68 18.77 12.31
CA CYS A 98 5.17 17.44 12.62
C CYS A 98 5.04 17.12 14.12
N MET A 99 5.39 18.08 14.99
CA MET A 99 5.23 17.92 16.44
C MET A 99 3.77 17.78 16.85
N GLN A 100 2.87 18.61 16.32
CA GLN A 100 1.43 18.51 16.57
C GLN A 100 0.85 17.16 16.13
N LEU A 101 1.21 16.69 14.94
CA LEU A 101 0.80 15.36 14.45
C LEU A 101 1.33 14.24 15.34
N SER A 102 2.56 14.36 15.82
CA SER A 102 3.16 13.38 16.74
C SER A 102 2.40 13.30 18.08
N LEU A 103 1.97 14.45 18.61
CA LEU A 103 1.13 14.49 19.82
C LEU A 103 -0.26 13.87 19.59
N MET A 104 -0.78 13.96 18.36
CA MET A 104 -2.06 13.35 17.98
C MET A 104 -1.95 11.87 17.63
N ALA A 105 -0.75 11.34 17.45
CA ALA A 105 -0.53 9.97 16.97
C ALA A 105 -1.25 8.92 17.84
N GLY A 106 -1.22 9.09 19.17
CA GLY A 106 -1.93 8.19 20.10
C GLY A 106 -3.44 8.14 19.84
N LYS A 107 -4.06 9.28 19.50
CA LYS A 107 -5.47 9.33 19.15
C LYS A 107 -5.72 8.73 17.76
N LEU A 108 -4.85 9.00 16.77
CA LEU A 108 -4.99 8.46 15.43
C LEU A 108 -4.94 6.92 15.42
N LEU A 109 -4.16 6.30 16.29
CA LEU A 109 -4.10 4.85 16.43
C LEU A 109 -5.38 4.20 16.99
N THR A 110 -6.31 4.99 17.53
CA THR A 110 -7.62 4.48 18.00
C THR A 110 -8.68 4.49 16.91
N TYR A 111 -8.42 5.13 15.77
CA TYR A 111 -9.36 5.15 14.64
C TYR A 111 -9.29 3.85 13.83
N GLU A 112 -10.43 3.44 13.33
CA GLU A 112 -10.50 2.36 12.37
C GLU A 112 -9.98 2.83 10.99
N LEU A 113 -9.09 2.04 10.39
CA LEU A 113 -8.62 2.30 9.03
C LEU A 113 -9.62 1.67 8.04
N VAL A 114 -10.49 2.48 7.49
CA VAL A 114 -11.37 2.09 6.38
C VAL A 114 -10.62 2.26 5.07
N GLN A 115 -10.70 1.25 4.21
CA GLN A 115 -10.05 1.25 2.90
C GLN A 115 -11.07 1.03 1.80
N ASP A 116 -10.98 1.86 0.79
CA ASP A 116 -11.84 1.73 -0.37
C ASP A 116 -11.09 2.04 -1.66
N SER A 117 -11.70 1.75 -2.80
CA SER A 117 -11.14 2.02 -4.11
C SER A 117 -12.16 2.62 -5.05
N LEU A 118 -11.71 3.57 -5.84
CA LEU A 118 -12.47 4.16 -6.93
C LEU A 118 -11.85 3.80 -8.27
N PRO A 119 -12.66 3.65 -9.31
CA PRO A 119 -14.13 3.65 -9.29
C PRO A 119 -14.70 2.45 -8.54
N LEU A 120 -15.91 2.61 -7.99
CA LEU A 120 -16.65 1.53 -7.33
C LEU A 120 -16.98 0.41 -8.34
N ASP A 121 -17.03 -0.81 -7.84
CA ASP A 121 -17.45 -1.95 -8.65
C ASP A 121 -18.84 -1.74 -9.23
N GLY A 122 -18.99 -2.02 -10.54
CA GLY A 122 -20.23 -1.82 -11.27
C GLY A 122 -20.48 -0.39 -11.75
N THR A 123 -19.63 0.59 -11.39
CA THR A 123 -19.75 1.99 -11.87
C THR A 123 -18.81 2.33 -13.01
N TYR A 124 -18.17 1.35 -13.61
CA TYR A 124 -17.28 1.54 -14.75
C TYR A 124 -17.38 0.39 -15.75
N SER A 125 -16.99 0.67 -16.98
CA SER A 125 -16.86 -0.30 -18.05
C SER A 125 -15.57 -0.07 -18.85
N ASN A 126 -15.05 -1.13 -19.47
CA ASN A 126 -13.92 -1.00 -20.38
C ASN A 126 -14.38 -0.38 -21.71
N ALA A 127 -13.66 0.62 -22.19
CA ALA A 127 -13.89 1.26 -23.46
C ALA A 127 -12.58 1.45 -24.23
N ASN A 128 -12.69 1.61 -25.55
CA ASN A 128 -11.56 2.00 -26.38
C ASN A 128 -11.88 3.36 -27.02
N ILE A 129 -11.12 4.38 -26.67
CA ILE A 129 -11.28 5.73 -27.19
C ILE A 129 -9.99 6.13 -27.90
N ARG A 130 -10.10 6.39 -29.22
CA ARG A 130 -8.96 6.76 -30.07
C ARG A 130 -7.78 5.77 -30.02
N GLY A 131 -8.09 4.46 -29.95
CA GLY A 131 -7.07 3.41 -29.86
C GLY A 131 -6.49 3.17 -28.47
N MET A 132 -6.93 3.91 -27.47
CA MET A 132 -6.50 3.73 -26.07
C MET A 132 -7.54 2.96 -25.27
N ALA A 133 -7.10 1.93 -24.55
CA ALA A 133 -7.93 1.25 -23.57
C ALA A 133 -8.14 2.19 -22.37
N VAL A 134 -9.38 2.48 -22.04
CA VAL A 134 -9.77 3.40 -20.96
C VAL A 134 -10.91 2.80 -20.14
N LEU A 135 -11.08 3.29 -18.92
CA LEU A 135 -12.27 3.03 -18.11
C LEU A 135 -13.26 4.17 -18.32
N GLN A 136 -14.46 3.82 -18.74
CA GLN A 136 -15.59 4.74 -18.78
C GLN A 136 -16.30 4.67 -17.42
N VAL A 137 -16.18 5.72 -16.63
CA VAL A 137 -16.60 5.77 -15.23
C VAL A 137 -17.87 6.61 -15.08
N ASP A 138 -18.82 6.14 -14.27
CA ASP A 138 -19.93 6.95 -13.78
C ASP A 138 -19.43 7.88 -12.66
N PHE A 139 -19.10 9.09 -13.03
CA PHE A 139 -18.54 10.08 -12.10
C PHE A 139 -19.56 10.55 -11.06
N ASP A 140 -20.85 10.55 -11.36
CA ASP A 140 -21.88 11.05 -10.44
C ASP A 140 -22.09 10.05 -9.29
N GLN A 141 -22.16 8.77 -9.57
CA GLN A 141 -22.22 7.74 -8.54
C GLN A 141 -20.97 7.74 -7.66
N ASN A 142 -19.77 7.81 -8.25
CA ASN A 142 -18.52 7.81 -7.50
C ASN A 142 -18.35 9.08 -6.65
N ARG A 143 -18.81 10.24 -7.14
CA ARG A 143 -18.81 11.49 -6.39
C ARG A 143 -19.79 11.47 -5.23
N ALA A 144 -21.00 10.96 -5.43
CA ALA A 144 -21.98 10.80 -4.38
C ALA A 144 -21.46 9.91 -3.25
N TYR A 145 -20.86 8.78 -3.61
CA TYR A 145 -20.20 7.89 -2.65
C TYR A 145 -19.12 8.60 -1.85
N LEU A 146 -18.19 9.31 -2.49
CA LEU A 146 -17.13 10.06 -1.80
C LEU A 146 -17.69 11.11 -0.83
N ARG A 147 -18.73 11.85 -1.23
CA ARG A 147 -19.34 12.85 -0.35
C ARG A 147 -19.93 12.20 0.89
N LYS A 148 -20.62 11.08 0.71
CA LYS A 148 -21.19 10.32 1.82
C LYS A 148 -20.11 9.84 2.79
N GLU A 149 -19.05 9.20 2.28
CA GLU A 149 -17.98 8.63 3.12
C GLU A 149 -17.13 9.68 3.82
N ILE A 150 -16.85 10.81 3.17
CA ILE A 150 -15.94 11.84 3.72
C ILE A 150 -16.70 12.86 4.58
N TYR A 151 -17.90 13.25 4.17
CA TYR A 151 -18.63 14.36 4.80
C TYR A 151 -19.92 13.92 5.49
N GLY A 152 -20.35 12.66 5.35
CA GLY A 152 -21.62 12.18 5.88
C GLY A 152 -22.85 12.79 5.17
N GLU A 153 -22.67 13.31 3.94
CA GLU A 153 -23.75 13.88 3.14
C GLU A 153 -24.58 12.75 2.48
N GLU A 154 -25.91 12.84 2.56
CA GLU A 154 -26.83 11.92 1.85
C GLU A 154 -26.94 12.27 0.36
#